data_77ad153b62914b8d5fa0fc6c7b1514f0
#
_entry.id   77ad153b62914b8d5fa0fc6c7b1514f0
#
_cell.length_a   1.000
_cell.length_b   1.000
_cell.length_c   1.000
_cell.angle_alpha   90.00
_cell.angle_beta   90.00
_cell.angle_gamma   90.00
#
_symmetry.space_group_name_H-M   'P 1'
#
loop_
_entity.id
_entity.type
_entity.pdbx_description
1 polymer ?
#
loop_
_entity_poly.entity_id
_entity_poly.type
_entity_poly.pdbx_seq_one_letter_code
_entity_poly.pdbx_strand_id
1 'polypeptide(L)'
;MTTDSRISQGEGSTSLPMDKELVLKVIPMPADCNANGDIFGGWVMTQVDLAGSVLPARYVRGRMATVAVNEFVFKQPVRVGDILSFYGSIKRLGRTSITVLVEVYAEPFRSQGQFVKVTEASLTYVALDDQGRPRAIARD
;
A
#
# COMPACT_ATOMS: atom_id res chain seq x y z
N MET A 1 23.01 6.72 -18.92
CA MET A 1 22.11 5.95 -18.05
C MET A 1 20.68 6.13 -18.54
N THR A 2 19.96 5.03 -18.71
CA THR A 2 18.61 5.09 -19.27
C THR A 2 17.59 5.35 -18.16
N THR A 3 16.80 6.40 -18.33
CA THR A 3 15.71 6.69 -17.40
C THR A 3 14.59 5.66 -17.57
N ASP A 4 13.98 5.24 -16.48
CA ASP A 4 12.86 4.32 -16.50
C ASP A 4 11.70 4.93 -17.30
N SER A 5 11.08 4.12 -18.17
CA SER A 5 10.01 4.59 -19.05
C SER A 5 8.80 5.14 -18.29
N ARG A 6 8.54 4.63 -17.09
CA ARG A 6 7.43 5.12 -16.27
C ARG A 6 7.66 6.56 -15.84
N ILE A 7 8.93 6.97 -15.69
CA ILE A 7 9.29 8.34 -15.35
C ILE A 7 9.29 9.21 -16.60
N SER A 8 9.89 8.72 -17.69
CA SER A 8 10.05 9.52 -18.91
C SER A 8 8.76 9.75 -19.68
N GLN A 9 7.81 8.81 -19.60
CA GLN A 9 6.52 8.91 -20.32
C GLN A 9 5.40 9.45 -19.45
N GLY A 10 5.59 9.47 -18.16
CA GLY A 10 4.62 9.96 -17.22
C GLY A 10 4.82 11.44 -16.93
N GLU A 11 4.54 11.82 -15.72
CA GLU A 11 4.65 13.20 -15.26
C GLU A 11 6.01 13.49 -14.63
N GLY A 12 7.02 12.67 -14.94
CA GLY A 12 8.34 12.76 -14.35
C GLY A 12 8.39 12.10 -12.99
N SER A 13 9.42 12.44 -12.21
CA SER A 13 9.58 11.89 -10.87
C SER A 13 8.53 12.51 -9.93
N THR A 14 7.85 11.65 -9.16
CA THR A 14 6.86 12.06 -8.18
C THR A 14 7.54 12.26 -6.84
N SER A 15 7.09 13.24 -6.07
CA SER A 15 7.57 13.44 -4.70
C SER A 15 6.89 12.46 -3.75
N LEU A 16 7.66 11.91 -2.79
CA LEU A 16 7.10 11.08 -1.74
C LEU A 16 6.28 11.94 -0.77
N PRO A 17 5.19 11.38 -0.20
CA PRO A 17 4.40 12.13 0.77
C PRO A 17 5.20 12.41 2.04
N MET A 18 5.17 13.66 2.50
CA MET A 18 5.86 14.08 3.73
C MET A 18 4.94 14.09 4.95
N ASP A 19 3.63 14.07 4.72
CA ASP A 19 2.61 14.14 5.76
C ASP A 19 1.98 12.79 6.10
N LYS A 20 2.53 11.70 5.56
CA LYS A 20 2.03 10.35 5.76
C LYS A 20 3.14 9.46 6.27
N GLU A 21 2.78 8.38 6.94
CA GLU A 21 3.76 7.48 7.53
C GLU A 21 4.17 6.39 6.54
N LEU A 22 5.47 6.15 6.43
CA LEU A 22 6.00 4.98 5.73
C LEU A 22 5.70 3.75 6.59
N VAL A 23 4.84 2.86 6.11
CA VAL A 23 4.38 1.71 6.89
C VAL A 23 4.94 0.39 6.41
N LEU A 24 5.44 0.34 5.18
CA LEU A 24 6.06 -0.88 4.62
C LEU A 24 7.01 -0.48 3.52
N LYS A 25 8.14 -1.17 3.45
CA LYS A 25 9.07 -1.05 2.34
C LYS A 25 9.53 -2.43 1.94
N VAL A 26 9.38 -2.79 0.67
CA VAL A 26 9.63 -4.14 0.20
C VAL A 26 10.16 -4.13 -1.22
N ILE A 27 10.96 -5.13 -1.56
CA ILE A 27 11.51 -5.32 -2.89
C ILE A 27 10.94 -6.62 -3.46
N PRO A 28 10.15 -6.55 -4.54
CA PRO A 28 9.66 -7.76 -5.19
C PRO A 28 10.81 -8.50 -5.89
N MET A 29 10.68 -9.82 -5.97
CA MET A 29 11.70 -10.69 -6.52
C MET A 29 11.24 -11.26 -7.86
N PRO A 30 12.17 -11.85 -8.66
CA PRO A 30 11.79 -12.44 -9.95
C PRO A 30 10.66 -13.48 -9.84
N ALA A 31 10.59 -14.23 -8.72
CA ALA A 31 9.52 -15.20 -8.50
C ALA A 31 8.12 -14.57 -8.42
N ASP A 32 8.05 -13.24 -8.24
CA ASP A 32 6.79 -12.52 -8.12
C ASP A 32 6.30 -11.96 -9.46
N CYS A 33 7.03 -12.23 -10.54
CA CYS A 33 6.72 -11.75 -11.87
C CYS A 33 5.69 -12.62 -12.59
N ASN A 34 4.88 -11.97 -13.42
CA ASN A 34 4.07 -12.64 -14.43
C ASN A 34 4.88 -12.86 -15.71
N ALA A 35 4.23 -13.44 -16.73
CA ALA A 35 4.89 -13.76 -17.99
C ALA A 35 5.34 -12.50 -18.77
N ASN A 36 4.77 -11.35 -18.47
CA ASN A 36 5.11 -10.08 -19.12
C ASN A 36 6.32 -9.40 -18.49
N GLY A 37 6.87 -9.96 -17.41
CA GLY A 37 7.98 -9.34 -16.69
C GLY A 37 7.56 -8.31 -15.66
N ASP A 38 6.27 -8.15 -15.44
CA ASP A 38 5.73 -7.27 -14.39
C ASP A 38 5.39 -8.09 -13.16
N ILE A 39 5.42 -7.44 -12.01
CA ILE A 39 5.02 -8.08 -10.75
C ILE A 39 3.51 -8.32 -10.78
N PHE A 40 3.08 -9.50 -10.31
CA PHE A 40 1.65 -9.80 -10.23
C PHE A 40 0.92 -8.75 -9.41
N GLY A 41 -0.22 -8.27 -9.94
CA GLY A 41 -1.08 -7.33 -9.22
C GLY A 41 -1.53 -7.88 -7.88
N GLY A 42 -1.84 -9.18 -7.81
CA GLY A 42 -2.23 -9.82 -6.57
C GLY A 42 -1.14 -9.80 -5.50
N TRP A 43 0.13 -9.90 -5.91
CA TRP A 43 1.26 -9.76 -4.99
C TRP A 43 1.29 -8.35 -4.39
N VAL A 44 1.10 -7.32 -5.23
CA VAL A 44 1.06 -5.93 -4.76
C VAL A 44 -0.14 -5.72 -3.84
N MET A 45 -1.29 -6.28 -4.17
CA MET A 45 -2.50 -6.17 -3.34
C MET A 45 -2.28 -6.77 -1.95
N THR A 46 -1.57 -7.91 -1.88
CA THR A 46 -1.22 -8.53 -0.59
C THR A 46 -0.37 -7.57 0.24
N GLN A 47 0.63 -6.95 -0.37
CA GLN A 47 1.49 -5.99 0.34
C GLN A 47 0.70 -4.76 0.78
N VAL A 48 -0.23 -4.30 -0.03
CA VAL A 48 -1.09 -3.16 0.31
C VAL A 48 -1.95 -3.48 1.53
N ASP A 49 -2.49 -4.70 1.61
CA ASP A 49 -3.28 -5.11 2.78
C ASP A 49 -2.42 -5.16 4.05
N LEU A 50 -1.22 -5.73 3.94
CA LEU A 50 -0.28 -5.74 5.07
C LEU A 50 0.06 -4.31 5.51
N ALA A 51 0.40 -3.45 4.56
CA ALA A 51 0.73 -2.06 4.84
C ALA A 51 -0.45 -1.32 5.47
N GLY A 52 -1.64 -1.54 4.94
CA GLY A 52 -2.86 -0.89 5.42
C GLY A 52 -3.22 -1.25 6.86
N SER A 53 -2.79 -2.43 7.33
CA SER A 53 -3.10 -2.90 8.67
C SER A 53 -2.28 -2.22 9.77
N VAL A 54 -1.17 -1.59 9.44
CA VAL A 54 -0.19 -1.08 10.42
C VAL A 54 -0.80 -0.01 11.31
N LEU A 55 -1.42 1.01 10.72
CA LEU A 55 -2.00 2.11 11.50
C LEU A 55 -3.26 1.68 12.28
N PRO A 56 -4.22 0.95 11.66
CA PRO A 56 -5.38 0.48 12.41
C PRO A 56 -5.03 -0.35 13.63
N ALA A 57 -3.98 -1.16 13.55
CA ALA A 57 -3.56 -2.02 14.66
C ALA A 57 -3.28 -1.23 15.94
N ARG A 58 -2.81 0.02 15.81
CA ARG A 58 -2.52 0.88 16.97
C ARG A 58 -3.79 1.31 17.70
N TYR A 59 -4.92 1.41 16.98
CA TYR A 59 -6.21 1.79 17.56
C TYR A 59 -7.00 0.58 18.05
N VAL A 60 -6.99 -0.49 17.24
CA VAL A 60 -7.77 -1.69 17.52
C VAL A 60 -7.19 -2.48 18.69
N ARG A 61 -5.88 -2.61 18.76
CA ARG A 61 -5.16 -3.32 19.82
C ARG A 61 -5.72 -4.72 20.04
N GLY A 62 -5.84 -5.49 18.96
CA GLY A 62 -6.37 -6.85 19.00
C GLY A 62 -6.76 -7.34 17.62
N ARG A 63 -7.65 -8.30 17.60
CA ARG A 63 -8.09 -8.90 16.33
C ARG A 63 -8.82 -7.90 15.47
N MET A 64 -8.53 -7.94 14.18
CA MET A 64 -9.24 -7.17 13.18
C MET A 64 -9.26 -7.94 11.87
N ALA A 65 -10.19 -7.62 11.00
CA ALA A 65 -10.30 -8.23 9.68
C ALA A 65 -10.40 -7.15 8.61
N THR A 66 -9.80 -7.42 7.46
CA THR A 66 -10.00 -6.62 6.27
C THR A 66 -11.37 -6.96 5.69
N VAL A 67 -12.27 -5.99 5.62
CA VAL A 67 -13.64 -6.23 5.14
C VAL A 67 -13.92 -5.59 3.78
N ALA A 68 -13.10 -4.64 3.37
CA ALA A 68 -13.28 -4.01 2.06
C ALA A 68 -11.96 -3.45 1.56
N VAL A 69 -11.76 -3.54 0.26
CA VAL A 69 -10.70 -2.87 -0.46
C VAL A 69 -11.39 -2.09 -1.57
N ASN A 70 -11.31 -0.76 -1.50
CA ASN A 70 -12.00 0.11 -2.44
C ASN A 70 -10.99 0.89 -3.27
N GLU A 71 -11.39 1.21 -4.48
CA GLU A 71 -10.63 2.11 -5.34
C GLU A 71 -9.19 1.67 -5.55
N PHE A 72 -8.98 0.35 -5.70
CA PHE A 72 -7.64 -0.17 -6.00
C PHE A 72 -7.34 0.07 -7.47
N VAL A 73 -6.50 1.05 -7.75
CA VAL A 73 -6.18 1.47 -9.11
C VAL A 73 -4.68 1.38 -9.34
N PHE A 74 -4.27 0.60 -10.35
CA PHE A 74 -2.89 0.58 -10.80
C PHE A 74 -2.66 1.70 -11.81
N LYS A 75 -1.75 2.59 -11.52
CA LYS A 75 -1.40 3.71 -12.40
C LYS A 75 -0.20 3.36 -13.27
N GLN A 76 0.71 2.54 -12.75
CA GLN A 76 1.91 2.10 -13.44
C GLN A 76 2.20 0.65 -13.02
N PRO A 77 2.83 -0.13 -13.90
CA PRO A 77 3.25 -1.49 -13.54
C PRO A 77 4.37 -1.45 -12.50
N VAL A 78 4.45 -2.51 -11.71
CA VAL A 78 5.57 -2.74 -10.78
C VAL A 78 6.51 -3.74 -11.44
N ARG A 79 7.80 -3.48 -11.35
CA ARG A 79 8.83 -4.30 -12.01
C ARG A 79 9.82 -4.84 -11.02
N VAL A 80 10.50 -5.93 -11.41
CA VAL A 80 11.62 -6.47 -10.65
C VAL A 80 12.70 -5.40 -10.52
N GLY A 81 13.27 -5.28 -9.33
CA GLY A 81 14.27 -4.26 -9.04
C GLY A 81 13.69 -2.98 -8.46
N ASP A 82 12.37 -2.81 -8.51
CA ASP A 82 11.73 -1.67 -7.84
C ASP A 82 11.87 -1.81 -6.32
N ILE A 83 12.11 -0.69 -5.65
CA ILE A 83 11.94 -0.61 -4.20
C ILE A 83 10.58 0.03 -3.97
N LEU A 84 9.66 -0.71 -3.36
CA LEU A 84 8.31 -0.23 -3.10
C LEU A 84 8.21 0.38 -1.71
N SER A 85 7.69 1.58 -1.64
CA SER A 85 7.41 2.29 -0.39
C SER A 85 5.91 2.52 -0.27
N PHE A 86 5.35 2.11 0.86
CA PHE A 86 3.92 2.18 1.14
C PHE A 86 3.69 3.21 2.23
N TYR A 87 2.89 4.21 1.93
CA TYR A 87 2.55 5.28 2.87
C TYR A 87 1.09 5.15 3.26
N GLY A 88 0.84 5.18 4.56
CA GLY A 88 -0.49 5.03 5.10
C GLY A 88 -0.97 6.28 5.82
N SER A 89 -2.28 6.50 5.78
CA SER A 89 -2.93 7.53 6.56
C SER A 89 -4.34 7.07 6.92
N ILE A 90 -4.78 7.41 8.13
CA ILE A 90 -6.15 7.13 8.55
C ILE A 90 -7.08 8.09 7.82
N LYS A 91 -8.03 7.53 7.07
CA LYS A 91 -9.01 8.29 6.33
C LYS A 91 -10.28 8.50 7.12
N ARG A 92 -10.67 7.49 7.91
CA ARG A 92 -11.87 7.54 8.72
C ARG A 92 -11.75 6.61 9.92
N LEU A 93 -12.14 7.10 11.09
CA LEU A 93 -12.21 6.29 12.30
C LEU A 93 -13.69 6.16 12.69
N GLY A 94 -14.28 4.99 12.43
CA GLY A 94 -15.65 4.68 12.76
C GLY A 94 -15.77 4.03 14.14
N ARG A 95 -16.99 3.60 14.50
CA ARG A 95 -17.23 2.97 15.80
C ARG A 95 -16.55 1.60 15.91
N THR A 96 -16.69 0.78 14.86
CA THR A 96 -16.12 -0.58 14.83
C THR A 96 -15.07 -0.74 13.72
N SER A 97 -14.90 0.26 12.86
CA SER A 97 -14.07 0.15 11.66
C SER A 97 -13.12 1.33 11.51
N ILE A 98 -12.04 1.08 10.77
CA ILE A 98 -11.07 2.11 10.38
C ILE A 98 -10.84 2.00 8.89
N THR A 99 -10.91 3.12 8.18
CA THR A 99 -10.56 3.18 6.77
C THR A 99 -9.21 3.88 6.61
N VAL A 100 -8.33 3.26 5.85
CA VAL A 100 -6.95 3.69 5.63
C VAL A 100 -6.76 3.95 4.14
N LEU A 101 -6.06 5.03 3.81
CA LEU A 101 -5.54 5.23 2.47
C LEU A 101 -4.11 4.71 2.43
N VAL A 102 -3.79 3.87 1.44
CA VAL A 102 -2.43 3.40 1.19
C VAL A 102 -2.01 3.88 -0.18
N GLU A 103 -0.88 4.57 -0.25
CA GLU A 103 -0.26 5.00 -1.49
C GLU A 103 1.05 4.26 -1.66
N VAL A 104 1.29 3.77 -2.88
CA VAL A 104 2.48 2.95 -3.18
C VAL A 104 3.32 3.66 -4.22
N TYR A 105 4.60 3.81 -3.91
CA TYR A 105 5.59 4.43 -4.78
C TYR A 105 6.69 3.43 -5.08
N ALA A 106 7.15 3.43 -6.32
CA ALA A 106 8.28 2.61 -6.75
C ALA A 106 9.50 3.50 -6.99
N GLU A 107 10.63 3.05 -6.50
CA GLU A 107 11.93 3.62 -6.85
C GLU A 107 12.57 2.64 -7.82
N PRO A 108 12.64 2.95 -9.13
CA PRO A 108 13.13 2.00 -10.12
C PRO A 108 14.62 1.72 -9.95
N PHE A 109 15.04 0.48 -10.25
CA PHE A 109 16.42 0.07 -10.11
C PHE A 109 17.38 0.96 -10.90
N ARG A 110 16.97 1.38 -12.11
CA ARG A 110 17.83 2.17 -12.99
C ARG A 110 17.62 3.68 -12.87
N SER A 111 16.77 4.09 -11.93
CA SER A 111 16.47 5.51 -11.70
C SER A 111 16.37 5.76 -10.20
N GLN A 112 17.38 5.32 -9.47
CA GLN A 112 17.40 5.47 -8.01
C GLN A 112 17.37 6.94 -7.63
N GLY A 113 16.62 7.25 -6.58
CA GLY A 113 16.38 8.63 -6.15
C GLY A 113 15.21 9.29 -6.85
N GLN A 114 14.58 8.61 -7.83
CA GLN A 114 13.38 9.07 -8.51
C GLN A 114 12.23 8.11 -8.20
N PHE A 115 11.00 8.61 -8.15
CA PHE A 115 9.87 7.83 -7.66
C PHE A 115 8.71 7.91 -8.63
N VAL A 116 7.97 6.79 -8.73
CA VAL A 116 6.78 6.68 -9.55
C VAL A 116 5.64 6.24 -8.64
N LYS A 117 4.51 6.92 -8.69
CA LYS A 117 3.33 6.45 -7.97
C LYS A 117 2.70 5.31 -8.77
N VAL A 118 2.69 4.12 -8.19
CA VAL A 118 2.24 2.92 -8.90
C VAL A 118 0.79 2.56 -8.60
N THR A 119 0.32 2.80 -7.38
CA THR A 119 -1.07 2.52 -7.03
C THR A 119 -1.48 3.23 -5.76
N GLU A 120 -2.78 3.25 -5.53
CA GLU A 120 -3.36 3.65 -4.26
C GLU A 120 -4.64 2.87 -4.01
N ALA A 121 -5.00 2.70 -2.77
CA ALA A 121 -6.21 1.99 -2.38
C ALA A 121 -6.70 2.48 -1.03
N SER A 122 -8.01 2.37 -0.82
CA SER A 122 -8.64 2.55 0.49
C SER A 122 -9.05 1.18 1.01
N LEU A 123 -8.68 0.89 2.26
CA LEU A 123 -9.01 -0.38 2.89
C LEU A 123 -9.76 -0.12 4.18
N THR A 124 -10.73 -0.97 4.47
CA THR A 124 -11.49 -0.89 5.72
C THR A 124 -11.24 -2.13 6.55
N TYR A 125 -10.89 -1.89 7.80
CA TYR A 125 -10.63 -2.93 8.81
C TYR A 125 -11.67 -2.82 9.90
N VAL A 126 -12.15 -3.97 10.39
CA VAL A 126 -13.14 -4.03 11.47
C VAL A 126 -12.50 -4.70 12.67
N ALA A 127 -12.64 -4.05 13.84
CA ALA A 127 -12.19 -4.63 15.10
C ALA A 127 -13.09 -5.80 15.49
N LEU A 128 -12.50 -6.91 15.90
CA LEU A 128 -13.22 -8.14 16.23
C LEU A 128 -13.01 -8.52 17.69
N ASP A 129 -14.05 -9.10 18.28
CA ASP A 129 -13.96 -9.72 19.60
C ASP A 129 -13.43 -11.17 19.48
N ASP A 130 -13.38 -11.89 20.61
CA ASP A 130 -12.83 -13.24 20.63
C ASP A 130 -13.69 -14.25 19.87
N GLN A 131 -14.96 -13.92 19.60
CA GLN A 131 -15.84 -14.76 18.80
C GLN A 131 -15.87 -14.35 17.33
N GLY A 132 -15.03 -13.38 16.94
CA GLY A 132 -14.97 -12.93 15.57
C GLY A 132 -16.07 -11.95 15.18
N ARG A 133 -16.73 -11.33 16.15
CA ARG A 133 -17.79 -10.35 15.90
C ARG A 133 -17.25 -8.94 15.99
N PRO A 134 -17.83 -7.99 15.26
CA PRO A 134 -17.41 -6.60 15.37
C PRO A 134 -17.52 -6.08 16.81
N ARG A 135 -16.54 -5.33 17.24
CA ARG A 135 -16.54 -4.65 18.53
C ARG A 135 -16.19 -3.18 18.39
N ALA A 136 -16.63 -2.40 19.35
CA ALA A 136 -16.31 -0.98 19.38
C ALA A 136 -14.82 -0.78 19.62
N ILE A 137 -14.23 0.19 18.91
CA ILE A 137 -12.84 0.58 19.09
C ILE A 137 -12.79 1.55 20.27
N ALA A 138 -11.95 1.24 21.25
CA ALA A 138 -11.80 2.11 22.40
C ALA A 138 -11.14 3.44 21.98
N ARG A 139 -11.67 4.54 22.50
CA ARG A 139 -11.13 5.86 22.22
C ARG A 139 -10.71 6.49 23.54
N ASP A 140 -9.42 6.49 23.75
CA ASP A 140 -8.83 7.08 24.94
C ASP A 140 -8.61 8.57 24.77
#